data_5fc84c63792f579d985af54f47507fe3
#
_entry.id   5fc84c63792f579d985af54f47507fe3
#
_cell.length_a   1.000
_cell.length_b   1.000
_cell.length_c   1.000
_cell.angle_alpha   90.00
_cell.angle_beta   90.00
_cell.angle_gamma   90.00
#
_symmetry.space_group_name_H-M   'P 1'
#
loop_
_entity.id
_entity.type
_entity.pdbx_description
1 polymer ?
#
loop_
_entity_poly.entity_id
_entity_poly.type
_entity_poly.pdbx_seq_one_letter_code
_entity_poly.pdbx_strand_id
1 'polypeptide(L)'
;MRAAPERPAFYALDGGRVGDLLTILHPPYTAWHLSYYALGAGVAPHLFVNRLLWGLVAFGLAVGVCAHALDELHGRPLGTRLSDRTLIAMALLSGVGALAIGVAGAIVVTPLLVPFVVAGALFLPAYNLELAGGRLHNDVSFAIGWGAFPALTGYFACAEKIALPGVLIAAACLAISVAQRRLSSPARELRR
;
A
#
# COMPACT_ATOMS: atom_id res chain seq x y z
N MET A 1 8.59 35.41 17.19
CA MET A 1 8.75 33.95 17.07
C MET A 1 7.90 33.50 15.89
N ARG A 2 8.48 33.00 14.81
CA ARG A 2 7.72 32.33 13.76
C ARG A 2 7.26 31.00 14.32
N ALA A 3 5.94 30.72 14.33
CA ALA A 3 5.43 29.42 14.64
C ALA A 3 6.13 28.39 13.75
N ALA A 4 6.59 27.27 14.34
CA ALA A 4 7.11 26.18 13.56
C ALA A 4 6.02 25.76 12.56
N PRO A 5 6.36 25.47 11.28
CA PRO A 5 5.37 25.04 10.31
C PRO A 5 4.68 23.79 10.86
N GLU A 6 3.34 23.80 10.88
CA GLU A 6 2.55 22.65 11.30
C GLU A 6 2.98 21.44 10.44
N ARG A 7 3.41 20.37 11.11
CA ARG A 7 3.82 19.16 10.43
C ARG A 7 2.57 18.50 9.83
N PRO A 8 2.57 18.16 8.55
CA PRO A 8 1.38 17.58 7.90
C PRO A 8 0.99 16.21 8.50
N ALA A 9 1.94 15.53 9.15
CA ALA A 9 1.72 14.26 9.84
C ALA A 9 2.62 14.13 11.08
N PHE A 10 2.15 13.38 12.09
CA PHE A 10 2.90 13.19 13.36
C PHE A 10 4.23 12.43 13.18
N TYR A 11 4.38 11.67 12.11
CA TYR A 11 5.60 10.92 11.75
C TYR A 11 6.48 11.67 10.76
N ALA A 12 6.10 12.86 10.29
CA ALA A 12 6.92 13.66 9.40
C ALA A 12 8.18 14.13 10.13
N LEU A 13 9.35 13.83 9.55
CA LEU A 13 10.64 14.10 10.16
C LEU A 13 11.23 15.40 9.61
N ASP A 14 11.74 16.24 10.53
CA ASP A 14 12.62 17.35 10.15
C ASP A 14 14.04 16.80 10.00
N GLY A 15 14.59 16.84 8.81
CA GLY A 15 15.94 16.29 8.60
C GLY A 15 16.40 16.38 7.15
N GLY A 16 15.91 17.37 6.40
CA GLY A 16 16.28 17.56 5.01
C GLY A 16 15.89 16.36 4.14
N ARG A 17 16.70 16.02 3.13
CA ARG A 17 16.39 14.94 2.19
C ARG A 17 16.14 13.57 2.84
N VAL A 18 16.90 13.23 3.88
CA VAL A 18 16.73 11.94 4.57
C VAL A 18 15.41 11.91 5.33
N GLY A 19 15.06 13.00 6.03
CA GLY A 19 13.77 13.14 6.68
C GLY A 19 12.61 13.03 5.69
N ASP A 20 12.72 13.70 4.54
CA ASP A 20 11.70 13.62 3.48
C ASP A 20 11.55 12.20 2.92
N LEU A 21 12.65 11.47 2.68
CA LEU A 21 12.61 10.07 2.22
C LEU A 21 11.96 9.14 3.25
N LEU A 22 12.27 9.31 4.54
CA LEU A 22 11.62 8.53 5.60
C LEU A 22 10.14 8.90 5.76
N THR A 23 9.79 10.17 5.55
CA THR A 23 8.40 10.65 5.58
C THR A 23 7.58 10.03 4.45
N ILE A 24 8.15 9.92 3.23
CA ILE A 24 7.50 9.26 2.08
C ILE A 24 7.15 7.80 2.38
N LEU A 25 7.98 7.07 3.12
CA LEU A 25 7.68 5.67 3.47
C LEU A 25 6.41 5.53 4.30
N HIS A 26 5.92 6.61 4.91
CA HIS A 26 4.71 6.62 5.72
C HIS A 26 4.66 5.43 6.70
N PRO A 27 5.65 5.26 7.61
CA PRO A 27 5.91 4.00 8.28
C PRO A 27 4.69 3.38 8.99
N PRO A 28 3.86 4.15 9.74
CA PRO A 28 2.70 3.56 10.40
C PRO A 28 1.68 2.98 9.41
N TYR A 29 1.48 3.67 8.28
CA TYR A 29 0.52 3.25 7.26
C TYR A 29 1.01 2.04 6.48
N THR A 30 2.28 2.08 6.07
CA THR A 30 2.93 0.97 5.37
C THR A 30 2.93 -0.28 6.22
N ALA A 31 3.34 -0.20 7.50
CA ALA A 31 3.30 -1.33 8.42
C ALA A 31 1.88 -1.90 8.59
N TRP A 32 0.88 -1.02 8.66
CA TRP A 32 -0.52 -1.40 8.74
C TRP A 32 -0.95 -2.25 7.53
N HIS A 33 -0.65 -1.82 6.31
CA HIS A 33 -1.04 -2.55 5.10
C HIS A 33 -0.22 -3.82 4.87
N LEU A 34 1.07 -3.81 5.24
CA LEU A 34 1.90 -5.01 5.22
C LEU A 34 1.41 -6.07 6.19
N SER A 35 0.87 -5.67 7.35
CA SER A 35 0.26 -6.60 8.31
C SER A 35 -0.92 -7.37 7.72
N TYR A 36 -1.70 -6.77 6.83
CA TYR A 36 -2.80 -7.46 6.16
C TYR A 36 -2.32 -8.58 5.23
N TYR A 37 -1.25 -8.34 4.47
CA TYR A 37 -0.63 -9.41 3.68
C TYR A 37 -0.14 -10.55 4.60
N ALA A 38 0.53 -10.19 5.70
CA ALA A 38 1.02 -11.18 6.67
C ALA A 38 -0.12 -11.96 7.34
N LEU A 39 -1.22 -11.30 7.71
CA LEU A 39 -2.41 -11.96 8.24
C LEU A 39 -3.01 -12.94 7.23
N GLY A 40 -3.12 -12.54 5.97
CA GLY A 40 -3.59 -13.42 4.90
C GLY A 40 -2.72 -14.67 4.75
N ALA A 41 -1.41 -14.50 4.66
CA ALA A 41 -0.46 -15.60 4.58
C ALA A 41 -0.53 -16.51 5.84
N GLY A 42 -0.69 -15.91 7.03
CA GLY A 42 -0.73 -16.61 8.31
C GLY A 42 -1.96 -17.50 8.52
N VAL A 43 -3.11 -17.20 7.88
CA VAL A 43 -4.32 -18.04 7.95
C VAL A 43 -4.38 -19.09 6.84
N ALA A 44 -3.38 -19.15 5.95
CA ALA A 44 -3.28 -20.21 4.96
C ALA A 44 -2.98 -21.57 5.63
N PRO A 45 -3.37 -22.70 5.01
CA PRO A 45 -3.12 -24.03 5.56
C PRO A 45 -1.66 -24.33 5.88
N HIS A 46 -0.75 -23.73 5.10
CA HIS A 46 0.69 -23.77 5.31
C HIS A 46 1.29 -22.38 5.10
N LEU A 47 2.08 -21.91 6.06
CA LEU A 47 2.83 -20.67 5.93
C LEU A 47 4.18 -20.94 5.25
N PHE A 48 4.35 -20.43 4.03
CA PHE A 48 5.62 -20.45 3.34
C PHE A 48 6.37 -19.14 3.61
N VAL A 49 7.36 -19.18 4.48
CA VAL A 49 8.12 -17.98 4.93
C VAL A 49 8.74 -17.20 3.78
N ASN A 50 9.27 -17.88 2.76
CA ASN A 50 9.81 -17.24 1.57
C ASN A 50 8.74 -16.47 0.79
N ARG A 51 7.54 -17.02 0.63
CA ARG A 51 6.40 -16.34 -0.03
C ARG A 51 5.91 -15.16 0.79
N LEU A 52 5.89 -15.31 2.13
CA LEU A 52 5.59 -14.20 3.04
C LEU A 52 6.60 -13.06 2.85
N LEU A 53 7.90 -13.34 2.93
CA LEU A 53 8.94 -12.32 2.86
C LEU A 53 8.97 -11.61 1.51
N TRP A 54 8.94 -12.34 0.39
CA TRP A 54 8.90 -11.72 -0.93
C TRP A 54 7.63 -10.92 -1.19
N GLY A 55 6.49 -11.39 -0.69
CA GLY A 55 5.25 -10.62 -0.75
C GLY A 55 5.31 -9.35 0.09
N LEU A 56 5.86 -9.39 1.31
CA LEU A 56 6.08 -8.19 2.11
C LEU A 56 7.00 -7.19 1.40
N VAL A 57 8.06 -7.66 0.72
CA VAL A 57 8.92 -6.78 -0.09
C VAL A 57 8.13 -6.18 -1.26
N ALA A 58 7.37 -6.99 -2.00
CA ALA A 58 6.56 -6.50 -3.13
C ALA A 58 5.53 -5.45 -2.69
N PHE A 59 4.76 -5.74 -1.63
CA PHE A 59 3.79 -4.77 -1.08
C PHE A 59 4.47 -3.56 -0.44
N GLY A 60 5.63 -3.73 0.19
CA GLY A 60 6.43 -2.62 0.71
C GLY A 60 6.89 -1.66 -0.40
N LEU A 61 7.34 -2.19 -1.53
CA LEU A 61 7.68 -1.40 -2.72
C LEU A 61 6.44 -0.74 -3.33
N ALA A 62 5.34 -1.48 -3.48
CA ALA A 62 4.12 -0.98 -4.09
C ALA A 62 3.43 0.07 -3.20
N VAL A 63 3.12 -0.27 -1.96
CA VAL A 63 2.34 0.58 -1.06
C VAL A 63 3.24 1.56 -0.31
N GLY A 64 4.36 1.09 0.24
CA GLY A 64 5.25 1.91 1.07
C GLY A 64 6.03 2.96 0.28
N VAL A 65 6.34 2.71 -0.99
CA VAL A 65 7.13 3.64 -1.80
C VAL A 65 6.34 4.16 -3.00
N CYS A 66 5.88 3.26 -3.89
CA CYS A 66 5.26 3.67 -5.16
C CYS A 66 3.99 4.49 -4.93
N ALA A 67 3.04 3.99 -4.14
CA ALA A 67 1.78 4.68 -3.87
C ALA A 67 2.01 6.07 -3.26
N HIS A 68 2.84 6.16 -2.22
CA HIS A 68 3.09 7.44 -1.55
C HIS A 68 3.88 8.43 -2.41
N ALA A 69 4.79 7.95 -3.27
CA ALA A 69 5.46 8.81 -4.23
C ALA A 69 4.49 9.36 -5.29
N LEU A 70 3.51 8.56 -5.73
CA LEU A 70 2.44 9.00 -6.64
C LEU A 70 1.50 10.00 -5.95
N ASP A 71 1.09 9.75 -4.70
CA ASP A 71 0.28 10.68 -3.91
C ASP A 71 1.01 12.03 -3.74
N GLU A 72 2.30 12.00 -3.43
CA GLU A 72 3.10 13.20 -3.25
C GLU A 72 3.28 13.97 -4.57
N LEU A 73 3.29 13.29 -5.73
CA LEU A 73 3.23 13.94 -7.04
C LEU A 73 1.87 14.59 -7.29
N HIS A 74 0.79 14.04 -6.75
CA HIS A 74 -0.58 14.49 -6.97
C HIS A 74 -1.11 15.33 -5.81
N GLY A 75 -0.41 16.41 -5.44
CA GLY A 75 -0.93 17.38 -4.48
C GLY A 75 -0.10 17.59 -3.23
N ARG A 76 1.05 16.94 -3.11
CA ARG A 76 2.01 17.16 -2.01
C ARG A 76 1.42 16.98 -0.60
N PRO A 77 0.65 15.92 -0.31
CA PRO A 77 -0.02 15.75 0.98
C PRO A 77 0.94 15.68 2.17
N LEU A 78 2.18 15.27 1.95
CA LEU A 78 3.23 15.19 2.99
C LEU A 78 4.12 16.43 3.01
N GLY A 79 4.04 17.31 1.99
CA GLY A 79 4.81 18.55 1.91
C GLY A 79 6.31 18.33 1.85
N THR A 80 6.79 17.23 1.27
CA THR A 80 8.23 16.93 1.14
C THR A 80 8.90 17.89 0.15
N ARG A 81 10.21 18.08 0.29
CA ARG A 81 11.03 18.89 -0.60
C ARG A 81 11.62 18.07 -1.75
N LEU A 82 11.20 16.82 -1.91
CA LEU A 82 11.67 15.95 -2.99
C LEU A 82 11.23 16.51 -4.34
N SER A 83 12.12 16.50 -5.31
CA SER A 83 11.77 16.94 -6.67
C SER A 83 10.82 15.95 -7.33
N ASP A 84 10.01 16.43 -8.29
CA ASP A 84 9.11 15.55 -9.07
C ASP A 84 9.90 14.45 -9.78
N ARG A 85 11.10 14.75 -10.28
CA ARG A 85 11.98 13.73 -10.88
C ARG A 85 12.35 12.63 -9.89
N THR A 86 12.62 13.00 -8.63
CA THR A 86 12.93 12.01 -7.57
C THR A 86 11.70 11.15 -7.27
N LEU A 87 10.53 11.77 -7.12
CA LEU A 87 9.28 11.06 -6.86
C LEU A 87 8.89 10.12 -8.01
N ILE A 88 9.03 10.58 -9.26
CA ILE A 88 8.80 9.75 -10.45
C ILE A 88 9.77 8.56 -10.46
N ALA A 89 11.06 8.79 -10.22
CA ALA A 89 12.04 7.71 -10.16
C ALA A 89 11.71 6.70 -9.05
N MET A 90 11.32 7.18 -7.86
CA MET A 90 10.89 6.32 -6.75
C MET A 90 9.65 5.49 -7.14
N ALA A 91 8.63 6.12 -7.70
CA ALA A 91 7.40 5.44 -8.12
C ALA A 91 7.69 4.38 -9.19
N LEU A 92 8.47 4.72 -10.23
CA LEU A 92 8.79 3.79 -11.31
C LEU A 92 9.66 2.62 -10.83
N LEU A 93 10.75 2.90 -10.11
CA LEU A 93 11.68 1.84 -9.67
C LEU A 93 11.00 0.88 -8.69
N SER A 94 10.26 1.42 -7.72
CA SER A 94 9.56 0.58 -6.75
C SER A 94 8.36 -0.15 -7.37
N GLY A 95 7.60 0.49 -8.25
CA GLY A 95 6.50 -0.13 -8.97
C GLY A 95 6.98 -1.27 -9.88
N VAL A 96 8.03 -1.05 -10.67
CA VAL A 96 8.66 -2.10 -11.51
C VAL A 96 9.22 -3.22 -10.64
N GLY A 97 9.88 -2.90 -9.52
CA GLY A 97 10.38 -3.89 -8.57
C GLY A 97 9.26 -4.76 -7.99
N ALA A 98 8.15 -4.15 -7.56
CA ALA A 98 6.99 -4.88 -7.07
C ALA A 98 6.38 -5.80 -8.14
N LEU A 99 6.24 -5.30 -9.38
CA LEU A 99 5.75 -6.10 -10.50
C LEU A 99 6.69 -7.26 -10.84
N ALA A 100 7.99 -7.03 -10.85
CA ALA A 100 8.99 -8.08 -11.12
C ALA A 100 8.89 -9.22 -10.09
N ILE A 101 8.72 -8.89 -8.79
CA ILE A 101 8.50 -9.89 -7.74
C ILE A 101 7.17 -10.62 -7.95
N GLY A 102 6.11 -9.90 -8.30
CA GLY A 102 4.79 -10.50 -8.58
C GLY A 102 4.84 -11.47 -9.75
N VAL A 103 5.51 -11.09 -10.86
CA VAL A 103 5.72 -11.95 -12.04
C VAL A 103 6.60 -13.15 -11.68
N ALA A 104 7.68 -12.96 -10.93
CA ALA A 104 8.50 -14.06 -10.45
C ALA A 104 7.67 -15.03 -9.58
N GLY A 105 6.80 -14.50 -8.70
CA GLY A 105 5.85 -15.31 -7.94
C GLY A 105 4.90 -16.11 -8.83
N ALA A 106 4.40 -15.50 -9.91
CA ALA A 106 3.53 -16.19 -10.86
C ALA A 106 4.25 -17.32 -11.62
N ILE A 107 5.53 -17.17 -11.86
CA ILE A 107 6.36 -18.20 -12.52
C ILE A 107 6.73 -19.32 -11.55
N VAL A 108 7.16 -18.97 -10.32
CA VAL A 108 7.75 -19.92 -9.37
C VAL A 108 6.71 -20.62 -8.50
N VAL A 109 5.61 -19.91 -8.16
CA VAL A 109 4.57 -20.45 -7.25
C VAL A 109 3.40 -21.00 -8.07
N THR A 110 2.68 -20.13 -8.75
CA THR A 110 1.52 -20.51 -9.59
C THR A 110 1.14 -19.39 -10.57
N PRO A 111 0.86 -19.70 -11.83
CA PRO A 111 0.36 -18.71 -12.81
C PRO A 111 -0.95 -18.02 -12.39
N LEU A 112 -1.69 -18.62 -11.47
CA LEU A 112 -2.93 -18.03 -10.93
C LEU A 112 -2.69 -16.78 -10.09
N LEU A 113 -1.45 -16.40 -9.81
CA LEU A 113 -1.07 -15.09 -9.26
C LEU A 113 -1.15 -13.95 -10.29
N VAL A 114 -1.14 -14.23 -11.58
CA VAL A 114 -1.21 -13.20 -12.64
C VAL A 114 -2.38 -12.25 -12.47
N PRO A 115 -3.63 -12.68 -12.20
CA PRO A 115 -4.74 -11.77 -11.95
C PRO A 115 -4.49 -10.78 -10.80
N PHE A 116 -3.82 -11.21 -9.71
CA PHE A 116 -3.46 -10.34 -8.60
C PHE A 116 -2.39 -9.32 -9.01
N VAL A 117 -1.39 -9.74 -9.76
CA VAL A 117 -0.34 -8.84 -10.29
C VAL A 117 -0.96 -7.77 -11.20
N VAL A 118 -1.82 -8.18 -12.12
CA VAL A 118 -2.52 -7.26 -13.04
C VAL A 118 -3.44 -6.32 -12.28
N ALA A 119 -4.23 -6.84 -11.33
CA ALA A 119 -5.11 -6.01 -10.52
C ALA A 119 -4.33 -4.95 -9.73
N GLY A 120 -3.22 -5.32 -9.07
CA GLY A 120 -2.36 -4.38 -8.36
C GLY A 120 -1.71 -3.35 -9.27
N ALA A 121 -1.22 -3.78 -10.44
CA ALA A 121 -0.60 -2.91 -11.45
C ALA A 121 -1.54 -1.84 -12.00
N LEU A 122 -2.82 -2.17 -12.15
CA LEU A 122 -3.84 -1.24 -12.66
C LEU A 122 -4.42 -0.37 -11.53
N PHE A 123 -4.73 -0.98 -10.40
CA PHE A 123 -5.43 -0.31 -9.31
C PHE A 123 -4.58 0.74 -8.61
N LEU A 124 -3.30 0.45 -8.35
CA LEU A 124 -2.42 1.35 -7.61
C LEU A 124 -2.26 2.72 -8.31
N PRO A 125 -1.85 2.81 -9.59
CA PRO A 125 -1.79 4.11 -10.27
C PRO A 125 -3.18 4.72 -10.50
N ALA A 126 -4.21 3.91 -10.77
CA ALA A 126 -5.56 4.43 -11.00
C ALA A 126 -6.13 5.11 -9.74
N TYR A 127 -5.83 4.59 -8.56
CA TYR A 127 -6.25 5.17 -7.30
C TYR A 127 -5.43 6.43 -6.95
N ASN A 128 -4.09 6.34 -6.93
CA ASN A 128 -3.23 7.42 -6.41
C ASN A 128 -3.09 8.61 -7.38
N LEU A 129 -3.27 8.39 -8.68
CA LEU A 129 -3.31 9.46 -9.69
C LEU A 129 -4.74 9.93 -10.01
N GLU A 130 -5.73 9.47 -9.25
CA GLU A 130 -7.14 9.83 -9.42
C GLU A 130 -7.64 9.66 -10.87
N LEU A 131 -7.18 8.60 -11.57
CA LEU A 131 -7.55 8.37 -12.96
C LEU A 131 -9.08 8.20 -13.10
N ALA A 132 -9.59 8.37 -14.30
CA ALA A 132 -11.03 8.34 -14.60
C ALA A 132 -11.85 9.36 -13.77
N GLY A 133 -11.27 10.54 -13.52
CA GLY A 133 -11.93 11.62 -12.77
C GLY A 133 -12.11 11.30 -11.29
N GLY A 134 -11.17 10.54 -10.70
CA GLY A 134 -11.16 10.23 -9.27
C GLY A 134 -12.23 9.21 -8.83
N ARG A 135 -12.90 8.54 -9.77
CA ARG A 135 -13.97 7.58 -9.43
C ARG A 135 -13.51 6.45 -8.52
N LEU A 136 -12.24 6.06 -8.61
CA LEU A 136 -11.65 5.03 -7.76
C LEU A 136 -11.06 5.60 -6.46
N HIS A 137 -10.90 6.91 -6.33
CA HIS A 137 -10.38 7.56 -5.13
C HIS A 137 -11.48 7.79 -4.09
N ASN A 138 -11.97 6.70 -3.48
CA ASN A 138 -13.02 6.73 -2.47
C ASN A 138 -12.77 5.67 -1.37
N ASP A 139 -13.53 5.75 -0.28
CA ASP A 139 -13.33 4.89 0.90
C ASP A 139 -13.57 3.40 0.63
N VAL A 140 -14.50 3.06 -0.28
CA VAL A 140 -14.77 1.66 -0.64
C VAL A 140 -13.60 1.09 -1.44
N SER A 141 -13.16 1.81 -2.48
CA SER A 141 -11.99 1.41 -3.27
C SER A 141 -10.74 1.31 -2.40
N PHE A 142 -10.55 2.24 -1.46
CA PHE A 142 -9.48 2.18 -0.49
C PHE A 142 -9.56 0.89 0.34
N ALA A 143 -10.70 0.58 0.93
CA ALA A 143 -10.85 -0.61 1.77
C ALA A 143 -10.64 -1.91 0.99
N ILE A 144 -11.03 -1.94 -0.29
CA ILE A 144 -10.76 -3.08 -1.18
C ILE A 144 -9.27 -3.19 -1.49
N GLY A 145 -8.67 -2.13 -2.02
CA GLY A 145 -7.28 -2.16 -2.54
C GLY A 145 -6.22 -2.22 -1.46
N TRP A 146 -6.43 -1.54 -0.34
CA TRP A 146 -5.46 -1.48 0.76
C TRP A 146 -5.81 -2.38 1.95
N GLY A 147 -7.06 -2.89 2.03
CA GLY A 147 -7.52 -3.82 3.07
C GLY A 147 -7.65 -5.24 2.58
N ALA A 148 -8.70 -5.52 1.80
CA ALA A 148 -9.03 -6.89 1.36
C ALA A 148 -7.98 -7.48 0.42
N PHE A 149 -7.49 -6.71 -0.54
CA PHE A 149 -6.60 -7.18 -1.60
C PHE A 149 -5.25 -7.69 -1.06
N PRO A 150 -4.52 -6.99 -0.17
CA PRO A 150 -3.29 -7.53 0.41
C PRO A 150 -3.54 -8.82 1.18
N ALA A 151 -4.61 -8.89 1.99
CA ALA A 151 -4.93 -10.07 2.78
C ALA A 151 -5.27 -11.27 1.90
N LEU A 152 -6.10 -11.07 0.88
CA LEU A 152 -6.44 -12.14 -0.06
C LEU A 152 -5.23 -12.60 -0.86
N THR A 153 -4.37 -11.68 -1.28
CA THR A 153 -3.14 -11.99 -2.01
C THR A 153 -2.17 -12.80 -1.14
N GLY A 154 -1.98 -12.42 0.13
CA GLY A 154 -1.15 -13.14 1.09
C GLY A 154 -1.65 -14.57 1.33
N TYR A 155 -2.95 -14.73 1.53
CA TYR A 155 -3.58 -16.04 1.63
C TYR A 155 -3.34 -16.86 0.37
N PHE A 156 -3.66 -16.30 -0.80
CA PHE A 156 -3.55 -17.00 -2.07
C PHE A 156 -2.12 -17.41 -2.40
N ALA A 157 -1.14 -16.55 -2.12
CA ALA A 157 0.26 -16.86 -2.33
C ALA A 157 0.73 -18.10 -1.57
N CYS A 158 0.13 -18.38 -0.41
CA CYS A 158 0.45 -19.55 0.40
C CYS A 158 -0.48 -20.75 0.15
N ALA A 159 -1.77 -20.51 -0.13
CA ALA A 159 -2.78 -21.57 -0.30
C ALA A 159 -2.98 -22.02 -1.75
N GLU A 160 -2.55 -21.21 -2.74
CA GLU A 160 -2.71 -21.40 -4.19
C GLU A 160 -4.18 -21.60 -4.63
N LYS A 161 -5.11 -21.23 -3.78
CA LYS A 161 -6.55 -21.27 -4.03
C LYS A 161 -7.28 -20.24 -3.19
N ILE A 162 -8.46 -19.83 -3.64
CA ILE A 162 -9.38 -19.04 -2.82
C ILE A 162 -10.28 -20.01 -2.04
N ALA A 163 -10.28 -19.89 -0.71
CA ALA A 163 -11.13 -20.67 0.18
C ALA A 163 -11.68 -19.78 1.29
N LEU A 164 -12.64 -20.29 2.05
CA LEU A 164 -13.38 -19.55 3.07
C LEU A 164 -12.47 -18.78 4.06
N PRO A 165 -11.37 -19.34 4.62
CA PRO A 165 -10.49 -18.58 5.51
C PRO A 165 -9.88 -17.34 4.84
N GLY A 166 -9.47 -17.46 3.56
CA GLY A 166 -8.94 -16.34 2.78
C GLY A 166 -9.98 -15.23 2.54
N VAL A 167 -11.23 -15.61 2.26
CA VAL A 167 -12.34 -14.67 2.08
C VAL A 167 -12.67 -13.97 3.41
N LEU A 168 -12.71 -14.71 4.52
CA LEU A 168 -13.02 -14.15 5.83
C LEU A 168 -11.95 -13.17 6.31
N ILE A 169 -10.66 -13.50 6.16
CA ILE A 169 -9.60 -12.54 6.55
C ILE A 169 -9.58 -11.30 5.66
N ALA A 170 -9.83 -11.46 4.36
CA ALA A 170 -9.96 -10.33 3.46
C ALA A 170 -11.14 -9.42 3.84
N ALA A 171 -12.30 -10.00 4.18
CA ALA A 171 -13.46 -9.26 4.66
C ALA A 171 -13.20 -8.55 6.00
N ALA A 172 -12.49 -9.19 6.92
CA ALA A 172 -12.08 -8.58 8.18
C ALA A 172 -11.13 -7.37 7.94
N CYS A 173 -10.11 -7.53 7.10
CA CYS A 173 -9.19 -6.46 6.75
C CYS A 173 -9.89 -5.30 6.01
N LEU A 174 -10.87 -5.60 5.15
CA LEU A 174 -11.74 -4.60 4.55
C LEU A 174 -12.50 -3.80 5.61
N ALA A 175 -13.18 -4.49 6.54
CA ALA A 175 -13.96 -3.86 7.60
C ALA A 175 -13.09 -2.96 8.51
N ILE A 176 -11.89 -3.44 8.87
CA ILE A 176 -10.92 -2.67 9.65
C ILE A 176 -10.46 -1.41 8.86
N SER A 177 -10.23 -1.53 7.55
CA SER A 177 -9.86 -0.38 6.70
C SER A 177 -10.99 0.64 6.59
N VAL A 178 -12.24 0.20 6.49
CA VAL A 178 -13.42 1.10 6.52
C VAL A 178 -13.47 1.82 7.88
N ALA A 179 -13.33 1.10 8.98
CA ALA A 179 -13.33 1.68 10.33
C ALA A 179 -12.20 2.70 10.50
N GLN A 180 -10.99 2.37 10.05
CA GLN A 180 -9.84 3.26 10.09
C GLN A 180 -10.10 4.56 9.32
N ARG A 181 -10.67 4.49 8.11
CA ARG A 181 -11.01 5.68 7.32
C ARG A 181 -12.02 6.55 8.02
N ARG A 182 -13.09 5.97 8.57
CA ARG A 182 -14.13 6.69 9.31
C ARG A 182 -13.58 7.39 10.57
N LEU A 183 -12.66 6.76 11.29
CA LEU A 183 -12.05 7.34 12.48
C LEU A 183 -10.99 8.41 12.16
N SER A 184 -10.24 8.24 11.07
CA SER A 184 -9.17 9.16 10.70
C SER A 184 -9.67 10.44 10.01
N SER A 185 -10.82 10.42 9.36
CA SER A 185 -11.37 11.59 8.64
C SER A 185 -11.67 12.76 9.57
N PRO A 186 -12.45 12.59 10.67
CA PRO A 186 -12.68 13.68 11.63
C PRO A 186 -11.40 14.19 12.29
N ALA A 187 -10.46 13.29 12.59
CA ALA A 187 -9.18 13.67 13.18
C ALA A 187 -8.32 14.55 12.26
N ARG A 188 -8.45 14.37 10.94
CA ARG A 188 -7.79 15.23 9.95
C ARG A 188 -8.47 16.60 9.82
N GLU A 189 -9.80 16.65 9.91
CA GLU A 189 -10.56 17.91 9.89
C GLU A 189 -10.25 18.79 11.10
N LEU A 190 -10.09 18.19 12.28
CA LEU A 190 -9.71 18.92 13.50
C LEU A 190 -8.28 19.48 13.49
N ARG A 191 -7.41 19.01 12.60
CA ARG A 191 -6.01 19.46 12.45
C ARG A 191 -5.81 20.52 11.37
N ARG A 192 -6.86 20.85 10.61
CA ARG A 192 -6.87 21.92 9.59
C ARG A 192 -7.43 23.19 10.14
#